data_c1a8b1de038fd4ab17f02600593cf7ea
#
_entry.id   c1a8b1de038fd4ab17f02600593cf7ea
#
_cell.length_a   1.000
_cell.length_b   1.000
_cell.length_c   1.000
_cell.angle_alpha   90.00
_cell.angle_beta   90.00
_cell.angle_gamma   90.00
#
_symmetry.space_group_name_H-M   'P 1'
#
loop_
_entity.id
_entity.type
_entity.pdbx_description
1 polymer ?
#
loop_
_entity_poly.entity_id
_entity_poly.type
_entity_poly.pdbx_seq_one_letter_code
_entity_poly.pdbx_strand_id
1 'polypeptide(L)'
;MVESPNEAAGNPDDEGALHRRQAILANNSVWDLYGSRTYGPDDVDELLGRAYAAAYHWRRASGSTPTNAARASWLLSRCHAVLGHGELALHHAEQSALIVERAGLQDFDLAYAYEARARALACLNRMDEA
;
A
#
# COMPACT_ATOMS: atom_id res chain seq x y z
N MET A 1 -34.83 -22.75 5.72
CA MET A 1 -34.68 -21.68 6.70
C MET A 1 -33.82 -20.58 6.11
N VAL A 2 -34.28 -19.36 6.22
CA VAL A 2 -33.53 -18.23 5.67
C VAL A 2 -32.55 -17.74 6.73
N GLU A 3 -31.26 -17.69 6.37
CA GLU A 3 -30.25 -17.16 7.26
C GLU A 3 -30.39 -15.65 7.37
N SER A 4 -30.07 -15.10 8.53
CA SER A 4 -30.05 -13.65 8.71
C SER A 4 -28.87 -13.08 7.89
N PRO A 5 -28.93 -11.81 7.46
CA PRO A 5 -27.81 -11.19 6.76
C PRO A 5 -26.49 -11.28 7.53
N ASN A 6 -26.54 -11.21 8.88
CA ASN A 6 -25.34 -11.31 9.69
C ASN A 6 -24.73 -12.72 9.66
N GLU A 7 -25.56 -13.74 9.65
CA GLU A 7 -25.09 -15.12 9.54
C GLU A 7 -24.51 -15.40 8.16
N ALA A 8 -25.16 -14.89 7.11
CA ALA A 8 -24.69 -15.04 5.74
C ALA A 8 -23.35 -14.34 5.50
N ALA A 9 -23.14 -13.20 6.16
CA ALA A 9 -21.90 -12.43 6.05
C ALA A 9 -20.76 -13.02 6.89
N GLY A 10 -21.06 -13.96 7.80
CA GLY A 10 -20.09 -14.48 8.75
C GLY A 10 -19.89 -13.55 9.94
N ASN A 11 -18.97 -13.91 10.81
CA ASN A 11 -18.64 -13.08 11.97
C ASN A 11 -17.43 -12.17 11.65
N PRO A 12 -17.19 -11.14 12.47
CA PRO A 12 -16.10 -10.20 12.24
C PRO A 12 -14.71 -10.85 12.16
N ASP A 13 -14.48 -11.94 12.91
CA ASP A 13 -13.20 -12.65 12.90
C ASP A 13 -12.96 -13.32 11.56
N ASP A 14 -14.01 -13.92 10.98
CA ASP A 14 -13.92 -14.54 9.65
C ASP A 14 -13.70 -13.50 8.57
N GLU A 15 -14.35 -12.36 8.67
CA GLU A 15 -14.16 -11.25 7.73
C GLU A 15 -12.74 -10.69 7.85
N GLY A 16 -12.25 -10.52 9.07
CA GLY A 16 -10.88 -10.06 9.30
C GLY A 16 -9.84 -11.00 8.73
N ALA A 17 -10.04 -12.31 8.87
CA ALA A 17 -9.15 -13.32 8.29
C ALA A 17 -9.19 -13.27 6.76
N LEU A 18 -10.36 -13.05 6.17
CA LEU A 18 -10.50 -12.90 4.73
C LEU A 18 -9.76 -11.65 4.25
N HIS A 19 -9.93 -10.53 4.92
CA HIS A 19 -9.21 -9.30 4.59
C HIS A 19 -7.70 -9.50 4.66
N ARG A 20 -7.22 -10.21 5.68
CA ARG A 20 -5.79 -10.49 5.82
C ARG A 20 -5.27 -11.29 4.63
N ARG A 21 -5.99 -12.34 4.23
CA ARG A 21 -5.61 -13.15 3.07
C ARG A 21 -5.59 -12.32 1.80
N GLN A 22 -6.61 -11.49 1.58
CA GLN A 22 -6.68 -10.63 0.42
C GLN A 22 -5.58 -9.56 0.41
N ALA A 23 -5.23 -9.02 1.58
CA ALA A 23 -4.13 -8.07 1.70
C ALA A 23 -2.81 -8.70 1.26
N ILE A 24 -2.53 -9.91 1.72
CA ILE A 24 -1.29 -10.62 1.36
C ILE A 24 -1.25 -10.90 -0.14
N LEU A 25 -2.35 -11.40 -0.70
CA LEU A 25 -2.43 -11.69 -2.13
C LEU A 25 -2.26 -10.43 -2.98
N ALA A 26 -2.95 -9.35 -2.63
CA ALA A 26 -2.86 -8.09 -3.36
C ALA A 26 -1.44 -7.51 -3.28
N ASN A 27 -0.86 -7.49 -2.08
CA ASN A 27 0.49 -7.01 -1.87
C ASN A 27 1.50 -7.76 -2.74
N ASN A 28 1.43 -9.09 -2.70
CA ASN A 28 2.35 -9.92 -3.48
C ASN A 28 2.14 -9.73 -4.99
N SER A 29 0.90 -9.53 -5.43
CA SER A 29 0.58 -9.35 -6.84
C SER A 29 1.13 -8.05 -7.44
N VAL A 30 1.40 -7.04 -6.60
CA VAL A 30 2.01 -5.79 -7.07
C VAL A 30 3.34 -6.06 -7.75
N TRP A 31 4.13 -6.96 -7.18
CA TRP A 31 5.48 -7.23 -7.68
C TRP A 31 5.50 -7.94 -9.03
N ASP A 32 4.39 -8.57 -9.44
CA ASP A 32 4.26 -9.18 -10.77
C ASP A 32 4.22 -8.10 -11.87
N LEU A 33 3.72 -6.91 -11.55
CA LEU A 33 3.68 -5.77 -12.47
C LEU A 33 4.77 -4.74 -12.22
N TYR A 34 5.20 -4.61 -10.97
CA TYR A 34 6.19 -3.62 -10.59
C TYR A 34 7.52 -3.94 -11.26
N GLY A 35 8.15 -2.91 -11.82
CA GLY A 35 9.40 -3.08 -12.51
C GLY A 35 9.27 -3.23 -14.03
N SER A 36 8.04 -3.31 -14.54
CA SER A 36 7.81 -3.20 -15.97
C SER A 36 8.36 -1.87 -16.47
N ARG A 37 8.97 -1.87 -17.65
CA ARG A 37 9.65 -0.66 -18.14
C ARG A 37 8.70 0.39 -18.68
N THR A 38 7.55 -0.06 -19.17
CA THR A 38 6.56 0.83 -19.77
C THR A 38 5.19 0.46 -19.22
N TYR A 39 4.49 1.46 -18.70
CA TYR A 39 3.15 1.29 -18.17
C TYR A 39 2.16 1.97 -19.09
N GLY A 40 1.33 1.18 -19.79
CA GLY A 40 0.19 1.70 -20.51
C GLY A 40 -0.94 2.05 -19.54
N PRO A 41 -2.04 2.70 -20.03
CA PRO A 41 -3.13 3.10 -19.15
C PRO A 41 -3.74 1.94 -18.35
N ASP A 42 -3.88 0.77 -18.95
CA ASP A 42 -4.42 -0.41 -18.26
C ASP A 42 -3.47 -0.91 -17.18
N ASP A 43 -2.17 -0.83 -17.43
CA ASP A 43 -1.15 -1.24 -16.45
C ASP A 43 -1.12 -0.30 -15.24
N VAL A 44 -1.31 0.99 -15.47
CA VAL A 44 -1.38 2.00 -14.39
C VAL A 44 -2.54 1.67 -13.46
N ASP A 45 -3.73 1.45 -14.01
CA ASP A 45 -4.91 1.14 -13.23
C ASP A 45 -4.74 -0.19 -12.48
N GLU A 46 -4.16 -1.19 -13.13
CA GLU A 46 -3.96 -2.50 -12.52
C GLU A 46 -2.93 -2.43 -11.38
N LEU A 47 -1.81 -1.74 -11.59
CA LEU A 47 -0.77 -1.60 -10.57
C LEU A 47 -1.32 -0.86 -9.34
N LEU A 48 -1.97 0.27 -9.55
CA LEU A 48 -2.55 1.05 -8.46
C LEU A 48 -3.69 0.30 -7.78
N GLY A 49 -4.52 -0.39 -8.57
CA GLY A 49 -5.62 -1.19 -8.02
C GLY A 49 -5.13 -2.24 -7.05
N ARG A 50 -4.06 -2.94 -7.39
CA ARG A 50 -3.46 -3.95 -6.52
C ARG A 50 -2.88 -3.34 -5.25
N ALA A 51 -2.17 -2.23 -5.37
CA ALA A 51 -1.56 -1.55 -4.21
C ALA A 51 -2.62 -0.96 -3.27
N TYR A 52 -3.66 -0.33 -3.82
CA TYR A 52 -4.76 0.19 -3.01
C TYR A 52 -5.60 -0.93 -2.39
N ALA A 53 -5.79 -2.04 -3.09
CA ALA A 53 -6.47 -3.21 -2.53
C ALA A 53 -5.71 -3.75 -1.32
N ALA A 54 -4.38 -3.84 -1.40
CA ALA A 54 -3.56 -4.25 -0.27
C ALA A 54 -3.78 -3.33 0.94
N ALA A 55 -3.71 -2.01 0.73
CA ALA A 55 -3.90 -1.05 1.81
C ALA A 55 -5.30 -1.11 2.40
N TYR A 56 -6.33 -1.23 1.55
CA TYR A 56 -7.73 -1.36 1.98
C TYR A 56 -7.91 -2.57 2.90
N HIS A 57 -7.41 -3.72 2.47
CA HIS A 57 -7.57 -4.97 3.22
C HIS A 57 -6.73 -4.99 4.49
N TRP A 58 -5.52 -4.43 4.48
CA TRP A 58 -4.69 -4.38 5.69
C TRP A 58 -5.36 -3.59 6.82
N ARG A 59 -6.08 -2.52 6.49
CA ARG A 59 -6.80 -1.74 7.51
C ARG A 59 -7.91 -2.54 8.19
N ARG A 60 -8.40 -3.60 7.56
CA ARG A 60 -9.51 -4.44 8.01
C ARG A 60 -9.08 -5.82 8.46
N ALA A 61 -7.82 -6.16 8.25
CA ALA A 61 -7.30 -7.49 8.52
C ALA A 61 -7.18 -7.77 10.02
N SER A 62 -7.54 -8.98 10.42
CA SER A 62 -7.28 -9.47 11.76
C SER A 62 -5.78 -9.50 12.01
N GLY A 63 -5.34 -9.07 13.17
CA GLY A 63 -3.94 -9.08 13.55
C GLY A 63 -3.07 -8.06 12.81
N SER A 64 -3.69 -7.11 12.12
CA SER A 64 -2.94 -6.03 11.46
C SER A 64 -2.27 -5.14 12.51
N THR A 65 -1.05 -4.75 12.21
CA THR A 65 -0.20 -3.94 13.11
C THR A 65 0.22 -2.66 12.41
N PRO A 66 0.79 -1.68 13.14
CA PRO A 66 1.35 -0.50 12.48
C PRO A 66 2.38 -0.83 11.40
N THR A 67 3.14 -1.93 11.56
CA THR A 67 4.07 -2.38 10.53
C THR A 67 3.36 -2.64 9.20
N ASN A 68 2.22 -3.31 9.23
CA ASN A 68 1.44 -3.58 8.02
C ASN A 68 0.96 -2.27 7.38
N ALA A 69 0.49 -1.32 8.18
CA ALA A 69 0.03 -0.03 7.70
C ALA A 69 1.16 0.78 7.07
N ALA A 70 2.32 0.82 7.74
CA ALA A 70 3.49 1.54 7.23
C ALA A 70 3.97 0.97 5.90
N ARG A 71 4.01 -0.35 5.79
CA ARG A 71 4.44 -1.04 4.57
C ARG A 71 3.44 -0.87 3.42
N ALA A 72 2.15 -0.84 3.72
CA ALA A 72 1.13 -0.57 2.71
C ALA A 72 1.29 0.84 2.13
N SER A 73 1.53 1.84 2.98
CA SER A 73 1.78 3.21 2.54
C SER A 73 3.08 3.33 1.75
N TRP A 74 4.13 2.64 2.20
CA TRP A 74 5.40 2.56 1.48
C TRP A 74 5.21 1.99 0.06
N LEU A 75 4.44 0.90 -0.06
CA LEU A 75 4.18 0.27 -1.35
C LEU A 75 3.42 1.21 -2.29
N LEU A 76 2.41 1.91 -1.78
CA LEU A 76 1.68 2.92 -2.56
C LEU A 76 2.62 4.02 -3.05
N SER A 77 3.51 4.49 -2.18
CA SER A 77 4.50 5.49 -2.54
C SER A 77 5.38 5.02 -3.69
N ARG A 78 5.87 3.78 -3.61
CA ARG A 78 6.71 3.21 -4.66
C ARG A 78 5.95 3.12 -5.99
N CYS A 79 4.73 2.65 -5.97
CA CYS A 79 3.92 2.52 -7.18
C CYS A 79 3.68 3.88 -7.83
N HIS A 80 3.31 4.88 -7.06
CA HIS A 80 3.13 6.23 -7.60
C HIS A 80 4.44 6.81 -8.14
N ALA A 81 5.56 6.58 -7.45
CA ALA A 81 6.85 7.10 -7.90
C ALA A 81 7.27 6.51 -9.25
N VAL A 82 7.11 5.19 -9.43
CA VAL A 82 7.48 4.55 -10.71
C VAL A 82 6.58 5.00 -11.86
N LEU A 83 5.36 5.45 -11.54
CA LEU A 83 4.44 5.99 -12.54
C LEU A 83 4.62 7.48 -12.80
N GLY A 84 5.54 8.13 -12.10
CA GLY A 84 5.77 9.56 -12.23
C GLY A 84 4.80 10.45 -11.44
N HIS A 85 4.02 9.87 -10.54
CA HIS A 85 3.07 10.59 -9.69
C HIS A 85 3.76 11.10 -8.42
N GLY A 86 4.61 12.12 -8.56
CA GLY A 86 5.48 12.57 -7.47
C GLY A 86 4.74 13.06 -6.24
N GLU A 87 3.65 13.82 -6.40
CA GLU A 87 2.90 14.35 -5.26
C GLU A 87 2.20 13.24 -4.46
N LEU A 88 1.58 12.29 -5.15
CA LEU A 88 0.95 11.14 -4.49
C LEU A 88 1.98 10.23 -3.86
N ALA A 89 3.13 10.04 -4.52
CA ALA A 89 4.23 9.28 -3.95
C ALA A 89 4.70 9.91 -2.63
N LEU A 90 4.84 11.22 -2.60
CA LEU A 90 5.25 11.94 -1.39
C LEU A 90 4.19 11.84 -0.28
N HIS A 91 2.91 11.98 -0.64
CA HIS A 91 1.82 11.83 0.31
C HIS A 91 1.90 10.50 1.05
N HIS A 92 2.03 9.41 0.31
CA HIS A 92 2.08 8.08 0.91
C HIS A 92 3.40 7.82 1.64
N ALA A 93 4.51 8.38 1.17
CA ALA A 93 5.78 8.30 1.89
C ALA A 93 5.70 8.99 3.25
N GLU A 94 5.06 10.15 3.31
CA GLU A 94 4.88 10.87 4.57
C GLU A 94 3.92 10.14 5.51
N GLN A 95 2.89 9.48 4.98
CA GLN A 95 2.02 8.64 5.79
C GLN A 95 2.80 7.48 6.40
N SER A 96 3.64 6.83 5.62
CA SER A 96 4.50 5.75 6.12
C SER A 96 5.42 6.25 7.24
N ALA A 97 6.09 7.38 7.02
CA ALA A 97 6.99 7.98 8.00
C ALA A 97 6.25 8.33 9.30
N LEU A 98 5.05 8.89 9.19
CA LEU A 98 4.23 9.26 10.34
C LEU A 98 3.86 8.03 11.18
N ILE A 99 3.48 6.95 10.53
CA ILE A 99 3.16 5.69 11.22
C ILE A 99 4.40 5.13 11.92
N VAL A 100 5.53 5.13 11.22
CA VAL A 100 6.81 4.64 11.77
C VAL A 100 7.19 5.43 13.02
N GLU A 101 7.08 6.75 12.96
CA GLU A 101 7.41 7.64 14.10
C GLU A 101 6.46 7.41 15.27
N ARG A 102 5.16 7.38 15.03
CA ARG A 102 4.16 7.22 16.10
C ARG A 102 4.22 5.86 16.76
N ALA A 103 4.50 4.82 16.00
CA ALA A 103 4.57 3.46 16.52
C ALA A 103 5.96 3.06 17.03
N GLY A 104 6.96 3.92 16.83
CA GLY A 104 8.33 3.65 17.26
C GLY A 104 8.97 2.51 16.47
N LEU A 105 8.60 2.34 15.20
CA LEU A 105 9.17 1.30 14.35
C LEU A 105 10.61 1.67 14.00
N GLN A 106 11.47 0.66 13.94
CA GLN A 106 12.90 0.85 13.70
C GLN A 106 13.40 -0.06 12.58
N ASP A 107 14.71 -0.02 12.33
CA ASP A 107 15.39 -0.88 11.37
C ASP A 107 14.83 -0.69 9.95
N PHE A 108 14.38 -1.77 9.34
CA PHE A 108 13.95 -1.75 7.95
C PHE A 108 12.77 -0.82 7.70
N ASP A 109 11.80 -0.76 8.62
CA ASP A 109 10.61 0.07 8.40
C ASP A 109 10.94 1.55 8.43
N LEU A 110 11.85 1.96 9.32
CA LEU A 110 12.35 3.33 9.36
C LEU A 110 13.11 3.67 8.08
N ALA A 111 13.99 2.78 7.65
CA ALA A 111 14.76 2.96 6.42
C ALA A 111 13.87 3.04 5.18
N TYR A 112 12.86 2.20 5.11
CA TYR A 112 11.90 2.19 4.00
C TYR A 112 11.12 3.51 3.92
N ALA A 113 10.69 4.05 5.06
CA ALA A 113 9.95 5.30 5.09
C ALA A 113 10.80 6.47 4.56
N TYR A 114 12.05 6.55 4.98
CA TYR A 114 12.96 7.60 4.51
C TYR A 114 13.35 7.43 3.05
N GLU A 115 13.55 6.19 2.61
CA GLU A 115 13.85 5.89 1.21
C GLU A 115 12.68 6.30 0.31
N ALA A 116 11.46 6.00 0.73
CA ALA A 116 10.27 6.37 -0.03
C ALA A 116 10.14 7.90 -0.16
N ARG A 117 10.41 8.63 0.91
CA ARG A 117 10.40 10.09 0.89
C ARG A 117 11.44 10.64 -0.08
N ALA A 118 12.66 10.11 -0.02
CA ALA A 118 13.73 10.54 -0.91
C ALA A 118 13.39 10.27 -2.38
N ARG A 119 12.83 9.11 -2.67
CA ARG A 119 12.41 8.72 -4.01
C ARG A 119 11.30 9.63 -4.53
N ALA A 120 10.32 9.95 -3.68
CA ALA A 120 9.22 10.82 -4.06
C ALA A 120 9.72 12.25 -4.36
N LEU A 121 10.64 12.77 -3.53
CA LEU A 121 11.23 14.08 -3.75
C LEU A 121 12.06 14.10 -5.04
N ALA A 122 12.79 13.04 -5.33
CA ALA A 122 13.52 12.93 -6.60
C ALA A 122 12.56 12.93 -7.81
N CYS A 123 11.43 12.25 -7.67
CA CYS A 123 10.40 12.24 -8.71
C CYS A 123 9.86 13.64 -8.96
N LEU A 124 9.58 14.41 -7.90
CA LEU A 124 9.10 15.78 -8.00
C LEU A 124 10.13 16.70 -8.66
N ASN A 125 11.40 16.56 -8.33
CA ASN A 125 12.46 17.37 -8.92
C ASN A 125 12.58 17.11 -10.42
N ARG A 126 12.41 15.88 -10.86
CA ARG A 126 12.42 15.54 -12.28
C ARG A 126 11.24 16.15 -13.02
N MET A 127 10.08 16.22 -12.39
CA MET A 127 8.91 16.85 -12.97
C MET A 127 9.10 18.36 -13.07
N ASP A 128 9.72 18.99 -12.07
CA ASP A 128 10.01 20.42 -12.07
C ASP A 128 11.03 20.79 -13.17
N GLU A 129 11.94 19.89 -13.49
CA GLU A 129 12.93 20.08 -14.55
C GLU A 129 12.33 19.94 -15.94
N ALA A 130 11.21 19.28 -16.08
CA ALA A 130 10.54 19.08 -17.35
C ALA A 130 9.77 20.34 -17.76
#